data_baa52df7e547bdbbc72bbb8e9440244f
#
_entry.id   baa52df7e547bdbbc72bbb8e9440244f
#
_cell.length_a   1.000
_cell.length_b   1.000
_cell.length_c   1.000
_cell.angle_alpha   90.00
_cell.angle_beta   90.00
_cell.angle_gamma   90.00
#
_symmetry.space_group_name_H-M   'P 1'
#
loop_
_entity.id
_entity.type
_entity.pdbx_description
1 polymer ?
#
loop_
_entity_poly.entity_id
_entity_poly.type
_entity_poly.pdbx_seq_one_letter_code
_entity_poly.pdbx_strand_id
1 'polypeptide(L)'
;TDFLALGTFKNADDLVRDTTETMWNSIKNHPNFDDFWKERDARTTCYNLKPAILVVGGLYDSEDCYGAWGLYQAIKNQSPETELYLAFGPWWHGAWLRVGGFAAAASA
;
A
#
# COMPACT_ATOMS: atom_id res chain seq x y z
N THR A 1 -6.05 -9.67 23.89
CA THR A 1 -5.87 -8.24 24.21
C THR A 1 -6.96 -7.45 23.48
N ASP A 2 -7.69 -6.66 24.23
CA ASP A 2 -8.74 -5.82 23.67
C ASP A 2 -8.11 -4.50 23.19
N PHE A 3 -8.07 -4.29 21.88
CA PHE A 3 -7.55 -3.05 21.30
C PHE A 3 -8.32 -1.81 21.73
N LEU A 4 -9.61 -1.96 22.04
CA LEU A 4 -10.42 -0.85 22.53
C LEU A 4 -9.98 -0.39 23.92
N ALA A 5 -9.48 -1.30 24.74
CA ALA A 5 -8.97 -0.99 26.09
C ALA A 5 -7.66 -0.18 26.07
N LEU A 6 -6.92 -0.18 24.96
CA LEU A 6 -5.70 0.63 24.80
C LEU A 6 -5.99 2.13 24.70
N GLY A 7 -7.19 2.51 24.31
CA GLY A 7 -7.55 3.91 24.07
C GLY A 7 -6.87 4.46 22.82
N THR A 8 -5.81 5.24 22.98
CA THR A 8 -5.09 5.81 21.84
C THR A 8 -4.01 4.85 21.31
N PHE A 9 -3.74 4.92 20.01
CA PHE A 9 -2.66 4.16 19.37
C PHE A 9 -1.28 4.36 20.05
N LYS A 10 -1.06 5.53 20.63
CA LYS A 10 0.15 5.87 21.36
C LYS A 10 0.41 4.96 22.56
N ASN A 11 -0.64 4.37 23.14
CA ASN A 11 -0.55 3.46 24.27
C ASN A 11 -0.21 2.01 23.86
N ALA A 12 -0.09 1.74 22.56
CA ALA A 12 0.16 0.40 22.07
C ALA A 12 1.63 -0.07 22.27
N ASP A 13 2.49 0.74 22.85
CA ASP A 13 3.86 0.35 23.22
C ASP A 13 3.90 -0.88 24.13
N ASP A 14 2.91 -1.03 25.00
CA ASP A 14 2.79 -2.19 25.87
C ASP A 14 2.56 -3.52 25.12
N LEU A 15 2.14 -3.43 23.85
CA LEU A 15 1.97 -4.59 22.96
C LEU A 15 3.23 -4.91 22.17
N VAL A 16 4.11 -3.95 21.98
CA VAL A 16 5.37 -4.10 21.24
C VAL A 16 6.46 -4.44 22.24
N ARG A 17 6.87 -5.71 22.27
CA ARG A 17 7.86 -6.23 23.22
C ARG A 17 9.26 -5.64 23.02
N ASP A 18 9.56 -5.19 21.83
CA ASP A 18 10.83 -4.58 21.47
C ASP A 18 10.62 -3.10 21.11
N THR A 19 10.91 -2.23 22.06
CA THR A 19 10.82 -0.77 21.89
C THR A 19 11.96 -0.18 21.03
N THR A 20 12.94 -1.00 20.63
CA THR A 20 14.02 -0.60 19.72
C THR A 20 13.57 -0.72 18.26
N GLU A 21 12.40 -1.29 17.97
CA GLU A 21 11.86 -1.45 16.63
C GLU A 21 11.67 -0.09 15.96
N THR A 22 12.43 0.15 14.89
CA THR A 22 12.53 1.47 14.23
C THR A 22 11.28 1.83 13.44
N MET A 23 10.62 0.85 12.81
CA MET A 23 9.40 1.08 12.02
C MET A 23 8.26 1.52 12.93
N TRP A 24 8.07 0.84 14.06
CA TRP A 24 7.06 1.19 15.04
C TRP A 24 7.25 2.61 15.58
N ASN A 25 8.48 2.96 15.94
CA ASN A 25 8.81 4.30 16.42
C ASN A 25 8.58 5.36 15.33
N SER A 26 8.89 5.06 14.08
CA SER A 26 8.61 5.97 12.95
C SER A 26 7.11 6.23 12.81
N ILE A 27 6.27 5.21 12.85
CA ILE A 27 4.80 5.36 12.76
C ILE A 27 4.26 6.22 13.90
N LYS A 28 4.74 5.99 15.14
CA LYS A 28 4.30 6.78 16.32
C LYS A 28 4.70 8.25 16.24
N ASN A 29 5.92 8.50 15.77
CA ASN A 29 6.47 9.85 15.70
C ASN A 29 5.91 10.65 14.51
N HIS A 30 5.42 9.97 13.49
CA HIS A 30 4.88 10.55 12.27
C HIS A 30 3.43 10.07 12.01
N PRO A 31 2.47 10.42 12.89
CA PRO A 31 1.09 9.94 12.80
C PRO A 31 0.29 10.58 11.65
N ASN A 32 0.83 11.62 11.02
CA ASN A 32 0.24 12.30 9.88
C ASN A 32 1.15 12.18 8.67
N PHE A 33 0.60 12.47 7.47
CA PHE A 33 1.38 12.51 6.23
C PHE A 33 2.24 13.78 6.18
N ASP A 34 3.34 13.77 6.95
CA ASP A 34 4.34 14.82 7.03
C ASP A 34 5.52 14.59 6.06
N ASP A 35 6.58 15.37 6.18
CA ASP A 35 7.73 15.30 5.26
C ASP A 35 8.46 13.96 5.33
N PHE A 36 8.43 13.29 6.50
CA PHE A 36 8.97 11.93 6.63
C PHE A 36 8.30 10.93 5.66
N TRP A 37 6.97 10.98 5.54
CA TRP A 37 6.22 10.11 4.63
C TRP A 37 6.31 10.58 3.18
N LYS A 38 6.32 11.90 2.95
CA LYS A 38 6.45 12.47 1.59
C LYS A 38 7.75 12.07 0.90
N GLU A 39 8.86 12.07 1.64
CA GLU A 39 10.17 11.63 1.12
C GLU A 39 10.19 10.14 0.73
N ARG A 40 9.29 9.35 1.30
CA ARG A 40 9.16 7.89 1.07
C ARG A 40 8.06 7.54 0.08
N ASP A 41 7.37 8.52 -0.42
CA ASP A 41 6.26 8.33 -1.37
C ASP A 41 6.80 8.12 -2.80
N ALA A 42 6.84 6.87 -3.22
CA ALA A 42 7.29 6.49 -4.57
C ALA A 42 6.48 7.18 -5.70
N ARG A 43 5.26 7.63 -5.43
CA ARG A 43 4.41 8.30 -6.41
C ARG A 43 4.97 9.64 -6.87
N THR A 44 5.92 10.22 -6.14
CA THR A 44 6.55 11.49 -6.49
C THR A 44 7.72 11.35 -7.46
N THR A 45 8.17 10.13 -7.74
CA THR A 45 9.42 9.84 -8.48
C THR A 45 9.23 8.89 -9.68
N CYS A 46 8.02 8.79 -10.21
CA CYS A 46 7.66 7.88 -11.30
C CYS A 46 8.02 8.42 -12.71
N TYR A 47 9.16 9.08 -12.87
CA TYR A 47 9.57 9.67 -14.15
C TYR A 47 10.47 8.74 -14.97
N ASN A 48 10.32 8.78 -16.31
CA ASN A 48 11.19 8.10 -17.27
C ASN A 48 11.32 6.59 -17.03
N LEU A 49 10.28 5.95 -16.60
CA LEU A 49 10.24 4.51 -16.37
C LEU A 49 10.32 3.78 -17.71
N LYS A 50 11.27 2.87 -17.85
CA LYS A 50 11.54 2.14 -19.10
C LYS A 50 10.94 0.73 -19.15
N PRO A 51 10.86 -0.01 -18.03
CA PRO A 51 10.24 -1.35 -18.04
C PRO A 51 8.73 -1.27 -18.29
N ALA A 52 8.17 -2.34 -18.86
CA ALA A 52 6.73 -2.57 -18.78
C ALA A 52 6.33 -2.80 -17.31
N ILE A 53 5.23 -2.18 -16.89
CA ILE A 53 4.80 -2.19 -15.48
C ILE A 53 3.36 -2.70 -15.40
N LEU A 54 3.15 -3.67 -14.53
CA LEU A 54 1.82 -4.11 -14.11
C LEU A 54 1.60 -3.74 -12.65
N VAL A 55 0.65 -2.85 -12.38
CA VAL A 55 0.20 -2.56 -11.02
C VAL A 55 -0.96 -3.49 -10.68
N VAL A 56 -0.86 -4.18 -9.55
CA VAL A 56 -1.90 -5.11 -9.08
C VAL A 56 -2.43 -4.62 -7.74
N GLY A 57 -3.76 -4.58 -7.60
CA GLY A 57 -4.40 -4.18 -6.36
C GLY A 57 -5.78 -4.79 -6.18
N GLY A 58 -6.28 -4.83 -4.95
CA GLY A 58 -7.58 -5.38 -4.59
C GLY A 58 -8.54 -4.33 -4.05
N LEU A 59 -9.82 -4.42 -4.45
CA LEU A 59 -10.89 -3.55 -3.93
C LEU A 59 -11.20 -3.81 -2.46
N TYR A 60 -10.90 -5.03 -1.98
CA TYR A 60 -11.09 -5.43 -0.58
C TYR A 60 -9.76 -5.49 0.19
N ASP A 61 -8.71 -4.88 -0.37
CA ASP A 61 -7.45 -4.72 0.33
C ASP A 61 -7.60 -3.63 1.40
N SER A 62 -7.46 -4.01 2.66
CA SER A 62 -7.58 -3.07 3.78
C SER A 62 -6.34 -2.19 3.96
N GLU A 63 -5.22 -2.54 3.32
CA GLU A 63 -3.94 -1.87 3.49
C GLU A 63 -3.63 -0.96 2.29
N ASP A 64 -3.70 -1.50 1.06
CA ASP A 64 -3.11 -0.88 -0.13
C ASP A 64 -4.12 -0.54 -1.24
N CYS A 65 -5.41 -0.53 -0.97
CA CYS A 65 -6.42 -0.21 -2.00
C CYS A 65 -6.11 1.14 -2.69
N TYR A 66 -5.88 2.19 -1.92
CA TYR A 66 -5.53 3.50 -2.46
C TYR A 66 -4.11 3.56 -3.02
N GLY A 67 -3.14 2.89 -2.37
CA GLY A 67 -1.73 2.93 -2.77
C GLY A 67 -1.49 2.41 -4.18
N ALA A 68 -2.06 1.25 -4.52
CA ALA A 68 -1.97 0.67 -5.86
C ALA A 68 -2.60 1.57 -6.92
N TRP A 69 -3.80 2.08 -6.67
CA TRP A 69 -4.46 3.02 -7.57
C TRP A 69 -3.69 4.32 -7.74
N GLY A 70 -3.22 4.92 -6.64
CA GLY A 70 -2.42 6.14 -6.66
C GLY A 70 -1.11 5.99 -7.41
N LEU A 71 -0.44 4.84 -7.27
CA LEU A 71 0.78 4.54 -8.01
C LEU A 71 0.53 4.44 -9.52
N TYR A 72 -0.52 3.72 -9.93
CA TYR A 72 -0.91 3.65 -11.35
C TYR A 72 -1.14 5.03 -11.94
N GLN A 73 -1.89 5.90 -11.26
CA GLN A 73 -2.14 7.26 -11.72
C GLN A 73 -0.86 8.10 -11.78
N ALA A 74 0.03 7.97 -10.80
CA ALA A 74 1.31 8.68 -10.79
C ALA A 74 2.19 8.28 -11.99
N ILE A 75 2.32 6.99 -12.27
CA ILE A 75 3.08 6.49 -13.43
C ILE A 75 2.46 7.01 -14.73
N LYS A 76 1.16 6.90 -14.89
CA LYS A 76 0.45 7.36 -16.09
C LYS A 76 0.69 8.83 -16.39
N ASN A 77 0.74 9.66 -15.35
CA ASN A 77 0.94 11.10 -15.49
C ASN A 77 2.40 11.51 -15.68
N GLN A 78 3.34 10.84 -15.03
CA GLN A 78 4.75 11.22 -14.98
C GLN A 78 5.60 10.49 -16.03
N SER A 79 5.14 9.34 -16.50
CA SER A 79 5.80 8.51 -17.51
C SER A 79 4.81 8.02 -18.58
N PRO A 80 4.22 8.89 -19.38
CA PRO A 80 3.14 8.55 -20.31
C PRO A 80 3.56 7.56 -21.40
N GLU A 81 4.85 7.45 -21.69
CA GLU A 81 5.42 6.50 -22.66
C GLU A 81 5.67 5.10 -22.08
N THR A 82 5.45 4.91 -20.79
CA THR A 82 5.65 3.61 -20.15
C THR A 82 4.52 2.65 -20.53
N GLU A 83 4.88 1.44 -20.92
CA GLU A 83 3.92 0.35 -21.11
C GLU A 83 3.34 -0.04 -19.76
N LEU A 84 2.12 0.45 -19.46
CA LEU A 84 1.51 0.42 -18.14
C LEU A 84 0.19 -0.34 -18.15
N TYR A 85 0.09 -1.32 -17.26
CA TYR A 85 -1.11 -2.13 -17.05
C TYR A 85 -1.61 -2.01 -15.61
N LEU A 86 -2.92 -2.20 -15.43
CA LEU A 86 -3.58 -2.26 -14.14
C LEU A 86 -4.44 -3.52 -14.05
N ALA A 87 -4.19 -4.34 -13.03
CA ALA A 87 -5.06 -5.44 -12.63
C ALA A 87 -5.66 -5.11 -11.26
N PHE A 88 -6.91 -4.65 -11.25
CA PHE A 88 -7.59 -4.23 -10.03
C PHE A 88 -8.93 -4.96 -9.92
N GLY A 89 -9.08 -5.82 -8.92
CA GLY A 89 -10.23 -6.72 -8.84
C GLY A 89 -10.78 -6.92 -7.44
N PRO A 90 -11.86 -7.71 -7.30
CA PRO A 90 -12.56 -7.92 -6.04
C PRO A 90 -11.84 -8.94 -5.14
N TRP A 91 -10.61 -8.68 -4.80
CA TRP A 91 -9.79 -9.52 -3.93
C TRP A 91 -9.19 -8.73 -2.76
N TRP A 92 -8.79 -9.47 -1.72
CA TRP A 92 -8.04 -8.95 -0.58
C TRP A 92 -6.54 -9.02 -0.84
N HIS A 93 -5.75 -8.50 0.07
CA HIS A 93 -4.29 -8.44 -0.02
C HIS A 93 -3.66 -9.80 -0.36
N GLY A 94 -2.89 -9.85 -1.46
CA GLY A 94 -2.21 -11.05 -1.93
C GLY A 94 -3.11 -12.15 -2.53
N ALA A 95 -4.42 -11.97 -2.59
CA ALA A 95 -5.33 -13.00 -3.11
C ALA A 95 -5.09 -13.31 -4.59
N TRP A 96 -4.58 -12.36 -5.36
CA TRP A 96 -4.20 -12.56 -6.76
C TRP A 96 -3.07 -13.58 -6.97
N LEU A 97 -2.30 -13.90 -5.92
CA LEU A 97 -1.23 -14.92 -5.95
C LEU A 97 -1.76 -16.34 -5.68
N ARG A 98 -3.02 -16.49 -5.29
CA ARG A 98 -3.61 -17.78 -4.95
C ARG A 98 -4.31 -18.41 -6.16
N VAL A 99 -4.30 -19.75 -6.21
CA VAL A 99 -5.03 -20.50 -7.22
C VAL A 99 -6.50 -20.10 -7.16
N GLY A 100 -7.02 -19.54 -8.26
CA GLY A 100 -8.40 -19.04 -8.34
C GLY A 100 -8.57 -17.53 -8.16
N GLY A 101 -7.57 -16.79 -7.71
CA GLY A 101 -7.67 -15.34 -7.55
C GLY A 101 -8.00 -14.60 -8.86
N PHE A 102 -7.32 -14.93 -9.94
CA PHE A 102 -7.64 -14.41 -11.28
C PHE A 102 -8.83 -15.10 -11.94
N ALA A 103 -9.07 -16.38 -11.65
CA ALA A 103 -10.19 -17.13 -12.24
C ALA A 103 -11.56 -16.65 -11.72
N ALA A 104 -11.65 -16.21 -10.48
CA ALA A 104 -12.86 -15.62 -9.92
C ALA A 104 -13.23 -14.27 -10.55
N ALA A 105 -12.25 -13.50 -11.00
CA ALA A 105 -12.46 -12.23 -11.70
C ALA A 105 -12.87 -12.41 -13.17
N ALA A 106 -12.55 -13.54 -13.79
CA ALA A 106 -12.90 -13.84 -15.19
C ALA A 106 -14.29 -14.44 -15.37
N SER A 107 -14.97 -14.80 -14.28
CA SER A 107 -16.30 -15.42 -14.28
C SER A 107 -17.42 -14.51 -13.73
N ALA A 108 -17.12 -13.27 -13.43
CA ALA A 108 -18.07 -12.23 -13.02
C ALA A 108 -18.27 -11.18 -14.12
#